data_bbcc2f3368d516bd733ab8ca187601fb
#
_entry.id   bbcc2f3368d516bd733ab8ca187601fb
#
_cell.length_a   1.000
_cell.length_b   1.000
_cell.length_c   1.000
_cell.angle_alpha   90.00
_cell.angle_beta   90.00
_cell.angle_gamma   90.00
#
_symmetry.space_group_name_H-M   'P 1'
#
loop_
_entity.id
_entity.type
_entity.pdbx_description
1 polymer ?
#
loop_
_entity_poly.entity_id
_entity_poly.type
_entity_poly.pdbx_seq_one_letter_code
_entity_poly.pdbx_strand_id
1 'polypeptide(L)'
;MKYRHTLTISEFIPYVFQILSLLIELHNDAIPQTYMQLFPHLLVPLLWERPGNIPPLVRLLQAYIAKGGQQIEPDRLVSIFIFSFYLYFT
;
A
#
# COMPACT_ATOMS: atom_id res chain seq x y z
N MET A 1 -21.32 26.46 3.31
CA MET A 1 -20.98 25.93 3.45
C MET A 1 -20.31 25.42 3.73
N LYS A 2 -20.34 25.34 3.67
CA LYS A 2 -19.66 24.97 3.93
C LYS A 2 -19.16 24.00 3.89
N TYR A 3 -19.31 23.71 3.73
CA TYR A 3 -18.90 22.92 3.71
C TYR A 3 -18.27 22.35 3.45
N ARG A 4 -18.43 22.51 3.30
CA ARG A 4 -17.75 21.99 3.07
C ARG A 4 -17.01 20.94 3.38
N HIS A 5 -17.23 19.99 3.11
CA HIS A 5 -16.39 18.91 3.54
C HIS A 5 -15.58 18.36 2.42
N THR A 6 -14.67 19.19 1.97
CA THR A 6 -13.60 18.71 1.12
C THR A 6 -12.61 17.97 2.00
N LEU A 7 -12.41 16.70 1.72
CA LEU A 7 -11.34 15.95 2.33
C LEU A 7 -10.01 16.54 1.90
N THR A 8 -9.06 16.64 2.80
CA THR A 8 -7.70 16.99 2.45
C THR A 8 -7.09 15.87 1.63
N ILE A 9 -6.00 16.15 0.91
CA ILE A 9 -5.29 15.12 0.14
C ILE A 9 -4.90 13.97 1.07
N SER A 10 -4.41 14.27 2.27
CA SER A 10 -4.04 13.26 3.25
C SER A 10 -5.18 12.32 3.61
N GLU A 11 -6.39 12.84 3.66
CA GLU A 11 -7.56 12.04 4.00
C GLU A 11 -8.01 11.15 2.86
N PHE A 12 -7.67 11.50 1.61
CA PHE A 12 -7.96 10.67 0.45
C PHE A 12 -7.02 9.48 0.32
N ILE A 13 -5.79 9.59 0.83
CA ILE A 13 -4.75 8.59 0.63
C ILE A 13 -5.19 7.18 1.05
N PRO A 14 -5.82 6.97 2.23
CA PRO A 14 -6.27 5.63 2.60
C PRO A 14 -7.24 5.02 1.59
N TYR A 15 -8.12 5.83 1.01
CA TYR A 15 -9.08 5.35 0.01
C TYR A 15 -8.38 4.97 -1.29
N VAL A 16 -7.36 5.72 -1.68
CA VAL A 16 -6.55 5.37 -2.85
C VAL A 16 -5.90 4.01 -2.66
N PHE A 17 -5.36 3.75 -1.46
CA PHE A 17 -4.75 2.46 -1.16
C PHE A 17 -5.77 1.33 -1.23
N GLN A 18 -7.00 1.57 -0.76
CA GLN A 18 -8.08 0.57 -0.84
C GLN A 18 -8.43 0.26 -2.29
N ILE A 19 -8.53 1.29 -3.13
CA ILE A 19 -8.83 1.10 -4.55
C ILE A 19 -7.71 0.34 -5.24
N LEU A 20 -6.46 0.70 -4.99
CA LEU A 20 -5.31 0.00 -5.57
C LEU A 20 -5.28 -1.46 -5.14
N SER A 21 -5.59 -1.74 -3.86
CA SER A 21 -5.67 -3.12 -3.37
C SER A 21 -6.68 -3.93 -4.17
N LEU A 22 -7.87 -3.37 -4.39
CA LEU A 22 -8.90 -4.04 -5.16
C LEU A 22 -8.47 -4.30 -6.60
N LEU A 23 -7.86 -3.30 -7.23
CA LEU A 23 -7.40 -3.45 -8.61
C LEU A 23 -6.36 -4.56 -8.73
N ILE A 24 -5.42 -4.64 -7.80
CA ILE A 24 -4.39 -5.66 -7.80
C ILE A 24 -4.99 -7.03 -7.47
N GLU A 25 -5.88 -7.11 -6.48
CA GLU A 25 -6.52 -8.36 -6.07
C GLU A 25 -7.35 -8.97 -7.19
N LEU A 26 -7.97 -8.14 -8.01
CA LEU A 26 -8.82 -8.59 -9.11
C LEU A 26 -8.05 -8.90 -10.38
N HIS A 27 -6.78 -8.58 -10.44
CA HIS A 27 -5.96 -8.83 -11.61
C HIS A 27 -5.63 -10.32 -11.71
N ASN A 28 -5.82 -10.90 -12.91
CA ASN A 28 -5.63 -12.33 -13.09
C ASN A 28 -4.21 -12.72 -13.47
N ASP A 29 -3.47 -11.78 -14.04
CA ASP A 29 -2.11 -12.02 -14.53
C ASP A 29 -1.10 -11.32 -13.64
N ALA A 30 0.16 -11.29 -14.08
CA ALA A 30 1.20 -10.56 -13.39
C ALA A 30 0.81 -9.09 -13.22
N ILE A 31 1.27 -8.48 -12.14
CA ILE A 31 0.98 -7.08 -11.85
C ILE A 31 1.57 -6.20 -12.97
N PRO A 32 0.76 -5.29 -13.56
CA PRO A 32 1.28 -4.36 -14.57
C PRO A 32 2.46 -3.56 -14.06
N GLN A 33 3.40 -3.27 -14.96
CA GLN A 33 4.63 -2.55 -14.61
C GLN A 33 4.33 -1.19 -13.97
N THR A 34 3.26 -0.54 -14.40
CA THR A 34 2.85 0.74 -13.83
C THR A 34 2.60 0.63 -12.33
N TYR A 35 1.94 -0.44 -11.90
CA TYR A 35 1.68 -0.66 -10.48
C TYR A 35 2.95 -1.09 -9.75
N MET A 36 3.80 -1.88 -10.40
CA MET A 36 5.06 -2.30 -9.79
C MET A 36 5.98 -1.10 -9.52
N GLN A 37 5.91 -0.07 -10.35
CA GLN A 37 6.69 1.15 -10.15
C GLN A 37 6.25 1.95 -8.92
N LEU A 38 4.99 1.78 -8.49
CA LEU A 38 4.49 2.41 -7.27
C LEU A 38 5.02 1.76 -6.01
N PHE A 39 5.38 0.48 -6.09
CA PHE A 39 5.67 -0.33 -4.91
C PHE A 39 6.74 0.28 -3.99
N PRO A 40 7.90 0.74 -4.50
CA PRO A 40 8.91 1.34 -3.63
C PRO A 40 8.41 2.56 -2.87
N HIS A 41 7.50 3.32 -3.48
CA HIS A 41 6.96 4.53 -2.87
C HIS A 41 6.02 4.24 -1.71
N LEU A 42 5.51 3.01 -1.62
CA LEU A 42 4.65 2.60 -0.52
C LEU A 42 5.45 2.25 0.74
N LEU A 43 6.76 2.12 0.60
CA LEU A 43 7.64 1.74 1.70
C LEU A 43 8.28 2.94 2.39
N VAL A 44 7.95 4.18 1.98
CA VAL A 44 8.51 5.36 2.63
C VAL A 44 7.87 5.55 4.01
N PRO A 45 8.68 5.85 5.05
CA PRO A 45 8.17 5.94 6.42
C PRO A 45 7.06 6.95 6.60
N LEU A 46 7.06 8.04 5.84
CA LEU A 46 6.08 9.11 5.98
C LEU A 46 4.64 8.61 5.84
N LEU A 47 4.40 7.67 4.93
CA LEU A 47 3.07 7.09 4.74
C LEU A 47 2.61 6.31 5.96
N TRP A 48 3.54 5.72 6.69
CA TRP A 48 3.25 4.85 7.82
C TRP A 48 3.11 5.60 9.13
N GLU A 49 3.37 6.91 9.13
CA GLU A 49 3.21 7.74 10.32
C GLU A 49 1.76 8.07 10.61
N ARG A 50 0.88 7.98 9.61
CA ARG A 50 -0.55 8.23 9.81
C ARG A 50 -1.25 6.92 10.13
N PRO A 51 -1.86 6.80 11.33
CA PRO A 51 -2.54 5.56 11.71
C PRO A 51 -3.62 5.13 10.72
N GLY A 52 -4.34 6.08 10.12
CA GLY A 52 -5.39 5.77 9.16
C GLY A 52 -4.89 5.14 7.87
N ASN A 53 -3.61 5.30 7.54
CA ASN A 53 -3.01 4.68 6.36
C ASN A 53 -2.62 3.23 6.59
N ILE A 54 -2.40 2.83 7.84
CA ILE A 54 -1.78 1.54 8.15
C ILE A 54 -2.62 0.35 7.67
N PRO A 55 -3.91 0.21 8.03
CA PRO A 55 -4.68 -0.94 7.57
C PRO A 55 -4.76 -1.03 6.04
N PRO A 56 -5.07 0.05 5.31
CA PRO A 56 -5.10 -0.06 3.84
C PRO A 56 -3.72 -0.29 3.22
N LEU A 57 -2.64 0.24 3.81
CA LEU A 57 -1.29 -0.04 3.33
C LEU A 57 -0.92 -1.51 3.52
N VAL A 58 -1.23 -2.08 4.67
CA VAL A 58 -0.97 -3.49 4.94
C VAL A 58 -1.70 -4.36 3.91
N ARG A 59 -2.98 -4.06 3.67
CA ARG A 59 -3.76 -4.80 2.67
C ARG A 59 -3.15 -4.66 1.27
N LEU A 60 -2.71 -3.46 0.92
CA LEU A 60 -2.12 -3.21 -0.39
C LEU A 60 -0.81 -3.99 -0.56
N LEU A 61 0.06 -3.99 0.47
CA LEU A 61 1.29 -4.76 0.41
C LEU A 61 1.01 -6.25 0.32
N GLN A 62 -0.01 -6.74 1.03
CA GLN A 62 -0.43 -8.14 0.93
C GLN A 62 -0.87 -8.48 -0.49
N ALA A 63 -1.60 -7.59 -1.15
CA ALA A 63 -2.03 -7.79 -2.53
C ALA A 63 -0.83 -7.86 -3.48
N TYR A 64 0.15 -6.98 -3.30
CA TYR A 64 1.38 -7.02 -4.09
C TYR A 64 2.12 -8.35 -3.92
N ILE A 65 2.25 -8.81 -2.68
CA ILE A 65 2.95 -10.07 -2.41
C ILE A 65 2.19 -11.24 -3.01
N ALA A 66 0.87 -11.28 -2.81
CA ALA A 66 0.06 -12.41 -3.27
C ALA A 66 0.04 -12.52 -4.79
N LYS A 67 -0.02 -11.39 -5.49
CA LYS A 67 -0.16 -11.37 -6.95
C LYS A 67 1.16 -11.21 -7.67
N GLY A 68 2.14 -10.57 -7.07
CA GLY A 68 3.38 -10.22 -7.73
C GLY A 68 4.64 -10.54 -6.95
N GLY A 69 4.58 -11.48 -6.01
CA GLY A 69 5.74 -11.78 -5.18
C GLY A 69 6.99 -12.16 -5.97
N GLN A 70 6.80 -12.80 -7.13
CA GLN A 70 7.93 -13.16 -7.99
C GLN A 70 8.51 -11.97 -8.74
N GLN A 71 7.76 -10.88 -8.84
CA GLN A 71 8.20 -9.66 -9.50
C GLN A 71 8.91 -8.71 -8.53
N ILE A 72 8.80 -8.95 -7.23
CA ILE A 72 9.35 -8.09 -6.18
C ILE A 72 10.75 -8.56 -5.85
N GLU A 73 11.69 -7.62 -5.81
CA GLU A 73 13.07 -7.93 -5.45
C GLU A 73 13.14 -8.44 -4.01
N PRO A 74 14.02 -9.44 -3.74
CA PRO A 74 14.14 -10.01 -2.38
C PRO A 74 14.38 -8.96 -1.29
N ASP A 75 15.16 -7.92 -1.57
CA ASP A 75 15.42 -6.85 -0.61
C ASP A 75 14.15 -6.12 -0.21
N ARG A 76 13.23 -5.95 -1.16
CA ARG A 76 11.94 -5.31 -0.91
C ARG A 76 11.06 -6.19 -0.05
N LEU A 77 11.08 -7.50 -0.30
CA LEU A 77 10.33 -8.46 0.52
C LEU A 77 10.81 -8.43 1.96
N VAL A 78 12.12 -8.36 2.17
CA VAL A 78 12.70 -8.26 3.51
C VAL A 78 12.20 -6.99 4.20
N SER A 79 12.19 -5.86 3.47
CA SER A 79 11.70 -4.60 4.02
C SER A 79 10.25 -4.71 4.44
N ILE A 80 9.40 -5.37 3.64
CA ILE A 80 8.00 -5.58 3.97
C ILE A 80 7.87 -6.38 5.26
N PHE A 81 8.64 -7.46 5.40
CA PHE A 81 8.61 -8.28 6.61
C PHE A 81 9.02 -7.48 7.83
N ILE A 82 10.05 -6.65 7.72
CA ILE A 82 10.51 -5.80 8.81
C ILE A 82 9.43 -4.81 9.20
N PHE A 83 8.80 -4.14 8.22
CA PHE A 83 7.72 -3.20 8.49
C PHE A 83 6.52 -3.88 9.12
N SER A 84 6.12 -5.04 8.59
CA SER A 84 4.98 -5.79 9.13
C SER A 84 5.24 -6.21 10.57
N PHE A 85 6.45 -6.68 10.84
CA PHE A 85 6.85 -7.09 12.17
C PHE A 85 6.84 -5.89 13.13
N TYR A 86 7.43 -4.78 12.70
CA TYR A 86 7.47 -3.55 13.48
C TYR A 86 6.06 -3.07 13.85
N LEU A 87 5.16 -3.03 12.86
CA LEU A 87 3.79 -2.58 13.09
C LEU A 87 3.02 -3.52 14.00
N TYR A 88 3.30 -4.81 13.91
CA TYR A 88 2.63 -5.81 14.72
C TYR A 88 2.99 -5.68 16.19
N PHE A 89 4.22 -5.26 16.49
CA PHE A 89 4.72 -5.17 17.86
C PHE A 89 4.73 -3.74 18.43
N THR A 90 4.29 -2.76 17.69
CA THR A 90 4.12 -1.41 18.21
C THR A 90 2.66 -1.06 18.40
#